data_406b4ef069f2a18d02b4dd1124419a10
#
_entry.id   406b4ef069f2a18d02b4dd1124419a10
#
_cell.length_a   1.000
_cell.length_b   1.000
_cell.length_c   1.000
_cell.angle_alpha   90.00
_cell.angle_beta   90.00
_cell.angle_gamma   90.00
#
_symmetry.space_group_name_H-M   'P 1'
#
loop_
_entity.id
_entity.type
_entity.pdbx_description
1 polymer ?
#
loop_
_entity_poly.entity_id
_entity_poly.type
_entity_poly.pdbx_seq_one_letter_code
_entity_poly.pdbx_strand_id
1 'polypeptide(L)' 'LQSGDIISGMYQVIREIGTGGMGVIYIGYHLHLQKQIVIKKIKETCVDRV' A
#
# COMPACT_ATOMS: atom_id res chain seq x y z
N LEU A 1 3.34 -1.88 -6.56
CA LEU A 1 1.90 -2.15 -6.43
C LEU A 1 1.13 -1.41 -7.48
N GLN A 2 0.16 -2.05 -8.05
CA GLN A 2 -0.67 -1.46 -9.08
C GLN A 2 -2.12 -1.71 -8.76
N SER A 3 -2.98 -0.94 -9.40
CA SER A 3 -4.41 -1.13 -9.22
C SER A 3 -4.80 -2.56 -9.53
N GLY A 4 -5.56 -3.15 -8.66
CA GLY A 4 -6.01 -4.52 -8.84
C GLY A 4 -5.13 -5.57 -8.23
N ASP A 5 -3.92 -5.20 -7.78
CA ASP A 5 -3.06 -6.18 -7.15
C ASP A 5 -3.67 -6.67 -5.84
N ILE A 6 -3.45 -7.93 -5.56
CA ILE A 6 -3.91 -8.53 -4.30
C ILE A 6 -2.70 -8.79 -3.42
N ILE A 7 -2.75 -8.32 -2.21
CA ILE A 7 -1.66 -8.48 -1.25
C ILE A 7 -2.10 -9.47 -0.19
N SER A 8 -1.29 -10.48 0.03
CA SER A 8 -1.53 -11.51 1.05
C SER A 8 -2.90 -12.17 0.92
N GLY A 9 -3.50 -12.09 -0.24
CA GLY A 9 -4.81 -12.69 -0.45
C GLY A 9 -5.94 -12.02 0.29
N MET A 10 -5.67 -10.89 0.98
CA MET A 10 -6.68 -10.23 1.78
C MET A 10 -6.93 -8.79 1.39
N TYR A 11 -5.98 -8.15 0.75
CA TYR A 11 -6.08 -6.73 0.44
C TYR A 11 -5.97 -6.53 -1.04
N GLN A 12 -6.84 -5.71 -1.58
CA GLN A 12 -6.77 -5.37 -3.00
C GLN A 12 -6.41 -3.90 -3.14
N VAL A 13 -5.44 -3.61 -3.96
CA VAL A 13 -5.03 -2.23 -4.20
C VAL A 13 -6.01 -1.62 -5.19
N ILE A 14 -6.61 -0.50 -4.83
CA ILE A 14 -7.55 0.16 -5.70
C ILE A 14 -6.86 1.23 -6.52
N ARG A 15 -6.12 2.10 -5.88
CA ARG A 15 -5.36 3.11 -6.61
C ARG A 15 -4.35 3.77 -5.71
N GLU A 16 -3.41 4.43 -6.34
CA GLU A 16 -2.41 5.20 -5.62
C GLU A 16 -2.97 6.59 -5.39
N ILE A 17 -2.87 7.09 -4.18
CA ILE A 17 -3.41 8.39 -3.86
C ILE A 17 -2.35 9.39 -3.44
N GLY A 18 -1.12 8.96 -3.26
CA GLY A 18 -0.08 9.90 -2.90
C GLY A 18 1.27 9.26 -2.97
N THR A 19 2.26 10.09 -3.19
CA THR A 19 3.62 9.63 -3.22
C THR A 19 4.49 10.73 -2.66
N GLY A 20 5.54 10.38 -1.99
CA GLY A 20 6.42 11.35 -1.41
C GLY A 20 7.77 10.76 -1.19
N GLY A 21 8.62 11.50 -0.52
CA GLY A 21 9.97 11.04 -0.28
C GLY A 21 10.04 9.81 0.57
N MET A 22 9.02 9.56 1.37
CA MET A 22 9.06 8.44 2.30
C MET A 22 8.32 7.22 1.81
N GLY A 23 7.62 7.31 0.71
CA GLY A 23 6.91 6.14 0.23
C GLY A 23 5.69 6.50 -0.57
N VAL A 24 4.83 5.54 -0.74
CA VAL A 24 3.65 5.67 -1.56
C VAL A 24 2.45 5.23 -0.76
N ILE A 25 1.35 5.95 -0.93
CA ILE A 25 0.12 5.65 -0.22
C ILE A 25 -0.92 5.21 -1.23
N TYR A 26 -1.59 4.12 -0.92
CA TYR A 26 -2.62 3.56 -1.80
C TYR A 26 -3.92 3.44 -1.04
N ILE A 27 -5.01 3.51 -1.79
CA ILE A 27 -6.30 3.13 -1.27
C ILE A 27 -6.47 1.65 -1.57
N GLY A 28 -6.84 0.90 -0.59
CA GLY A 28 -7.07 -0.52 -0.77
C GLY A 28 -8.39 -0.95 -0.17
N TYR A 29 -8.69 -2.21 -0.31
CA TYR A 29 -9.92 -2.77 0.19
C TYR A 29 -9.63 -4.10 0.87
N HIS A 30 -10.10 -4.25 2.08
CA HIS A 30 -9.90 -5.49 2.82
C HIS A 30 -11.00 -6.45 2.39
N LEU A 31 -10.62 -7.49 1.69
CA LEU A 31 -11.59 -8.38 1.07
C LEU A 31 -12.45 -9.13 2.09
N HIS A 32 -11.86 -9.52 3.19
CA HIS A 32 -12.60 -10.26 4.21
C HIS A 32 -13.50 -9.37 5.04
N LEU A 33 -13.00 -8.21 5.44
CA LEU A 33 -13.78 -7.29 6.24
C LEU A 33 -14.68 -6.41 5.42
N GLN A 34 -14.45 -6.39 4.10
CA GLN A 34 -15.24 -5.59 3.18
C GLN A 34 -15.21 -4.12 3.59
N LYS A 35 -14.01 -3.64 3.85
CA LYS A 35 -13.79 -2.26 4.25
C LYS A 35 -12.71 -1.63 3.42
N GLN A 36 -12.86 -0.35 3.16
CA GLN A 36 -11.80 0.40 2.51
C GLN A 36 -10.70 0.68 3.51
N ILE A 37 -9.47 0.51 3.10
CA ILE A 37 -8.32 0.74 3.97
C ILE A 37 -7.30 1.57 3.23
N VAL A 38 -6.30 2.03 3.96
CA VAL A 38 -5.17 2.76 3.40
C VAL A 38 -3.94 1.89 3.53
N ILE A 39 -3.25 1.69 2.44
CA ILE A 39 -2.03 0.90 2.42
C ILE A 39 -0.86 1.86 2.23
N LYS A 40 0.07 1.83 3.16
CA LYS A 40 1.22 2.70 3.08
C LYS A 40 2.45 1.85 2.84
N LYS A 41 3.13 2.09 1.75
CA LYS A 41 4.36 1.38 1.45
C LYS A 41 5.53 2.30 1.69
N ILE A 42 6.33 1.99 2.67
CA ILE A 42 7.48 2.81 3.02
C ILE A 42 8.61 2.51 2.05
N LYS A 43 9.19 3.55 1.53
CA LYS A 43 10.30 3.39 0.63
C LYS A 43 11.55 3.09 1.43
N GLU A 44 12.20 1.99 1.13
CA GLU A 44 13.40 1.63 1.85
C GLU A 44 14.56 2.17 1.15
N THR A 45 15.06 3.27 1.55
CA THR A 45 16.28 3.74 0.96
C THR A 45 17.35 3.49 1.90
N CYS A 46 18.24 3.13 1.79
CA CYS A 46 19.33 2.94 2.57
C CYS A 46 19.19 2.95 3.93
N VAL A 47 19.49 2.58 4.54
CA VAL A 47 19.32 2.54 5.76
C VAL A 47 20.19 2.57 6.59
N ASP A 48 20.53 2.85 7.05
CA ASP A 48 21.21 2.91 7.78
C ASP A 48 21.41 2.47 8.81
N ARG A 49 21.76 2.14 9.24
CA ARG A 49 21.94 1.65 10.08
C ARG A 49 22.49 1.82 10.80
N VAL A 50 22.66 1.84 11.29
CA VAL A 50 23.09 1.92 11.91
C VAL A 50 23.50 1.72 12.34
#